data_e9995043d3f5fbd3dee86e6eb8a2500c
#
_entry.id   e9995043d3f5fbd3dee86e6eb8a2500c
#
_cell.length_a   1.000
_cell.length_b   1.000
_cell.length_c   1.000
_cell.angle_alpha   90.00
_cell.angle_beta   90.00
_cell.angle_gamma   90.00
#
_symmetry.space_group_name_H-M   'P 1'
#
loop_
_entity.id
_entity.type
_entity.pdbx_description
1 polymer ?
#
loop_
_entity_poly.entity_id
_entity_poly.type
_entity_poly.pdbx_seq_one_letter_code
_entity_poly.pdbx_strand_id
1 'polypeptide(L)'
;MAVLVEGTARLALDRASRIQRRMMQEYTHARTIGQDAAPGRHVLVVGNSLLDEGVDFERLRRSLESGYDACGADVAPFNCLLMRVKTRAYNPFVLESELRDALARLDRFELVRPSGPRSRFVRDWYAPKAAAELLFFRGLIDDYEHADVLRVVLARAARSARRTAHFDLDFPRTPQRTPYWCHKHRRECRPVEEARRFLRRYTLDTLARVKEFARVRARRRAAAVLHGDARELDFGGRFDGVVTSPPYPGLIDYHEQHRYAYELLGLDECRELELGKGSSRTALRSYVEGIAAVFANVRGALQPGAPVVVVINDRRELYPEILELAGLQLEERYRRHVNRRTGRRAGEFFEDVLVARAPS
;
A
#
# COMPACT_ATOMS: atom_id res chain seq x y z
N MET A 1 -27.96 -9.05 -20.42
CA MET A 1 -27.81 -8.21 -19.21
C MET A 1 -26.34 -7.93 -18.84
N ALA A 2 -25.37 -8.71 -19.27
CA ALA A 2 -23.93 -8.48 -18.99
C ALA A 2 -23.31 -7.29 -19.76
N VAL A 3 -23.85 -6.96 -20.94
CA VAL A 3 -23.26 -5.94 -21.85
C VAL A 3 -23.55 -4.50 -21.40
N LEU A 4 -24.65 -4.24 -20.69
CA LEU A 4 -25.01 -2.89 -20.22
C LEU A 4 -24.23 -2.48 -18.94
N VAL A 5 -23.77 -3.45 -18.16
CA VAL A 5 -22.97 -3.20 -16.94
C VAL A 5 -21.51 -2.88 -17.30
N GLU A 6 -20.96 -3.49 -18.36
CA GLU A 6 -19.63 -3.15 -18.87
C GLU A 6 -19.55 -1.73 -19.45
N GLY A 7 -20.59 -1.24 -20.11
CA GLY A 7 -20.64 0.09 -20.70
C GLY A 7 -20.58 1.21 -19.65
N THR A 8 -21.33 1.10 -18.56
CA THR A 8 -21.38 2.12 -17.50
C THR A 8 -20.14 2.11 -16.60
N ALA A 9 -19.60 0.94 -16.27
CA ALA A 9 -18.35 0.82 -15.54
C ALA A 9 -17.14 1.31 -16.36
N ARG A 10 -17.15 1.03 -17.66
CA ARG A 10 -16.13 1.52 -18.61
C ARG A 10 -16.21 3.02 -18.80
N LEU A 11 -17.41 3.61 -18.86
CA LEU A 11 -17.62 5.07 -18.93
C LEU A 11 -17.20 5.78 -17.62
N ALA A 12 -17.42 5.20 -16.44
CA ALA A 12 -16.98 5.76 -15.17
C ALA A 12 -15.46 5.61 -14.97
N LEU A 13 -14.87 4.47 -15.34
CA LEU A 13 -13.43 4.25 -15.40
C LEU A 13 -12.76 5.16 -16.44
N ASP A 14 -13.38 5.33 -17.61
CA ASP A 14 -12.94 6.26 -18.65
C ASP A 14 -13.12 7.72 -18.25
N ARG A 15 -14.10 8.06 -17.42
CA ARG A 15 -14.30 9.40 -16.89
C ARG A 15 -13.33 9.70 -15.75
N ALA A 16 -13.13 8.78 -14.79
CA ALA A 16 -12.09 8.89 -13.77
C ALA A 16 -10.68 8.91 -14.41
N SER A 17 -10.44 8.08 -15.42
CA SER A 17 -9.20 8.11 -16.21
C SER A 17 -9.11 9.35 -17.13
N ARG A 18 -10.23 9.96 -17.53
CA ARG A 18 -10.25 11.24 -18.26
C ARG A 18 -10.04 12.42 -17.34
N ILE A 19 -10.59 12.40 -16.12
CA ILE A 19 -10.29 13.40 -15.10
C ILE A 19 -8.82 13.33 -14.72
N GLN A 20 -8.30 12.13 -14.47
CA GLN A 20 -6.88 11.92 -14.24
C GLN A 20 -6.05 12.32 -15.46
N ARG A 21 -6.48 12.00 -16.71
CA ARG A 21 -5.84 12.45 -17.96
C ARG A 21 -6.03 13.95 -18.20
N ARG A 22 -7.16 14.54 -17.85
CA ARG A 22 -7.42 15.98 -17.96
C ARG A 22 -6.65 16.77 -16.92
N MET A 23 -6.59 16.31 -15.67
CA MET A 23 -5.63 16.82 -14.69
C MET A 23 -4.20 16.76 -15.26
N MET A 24 -3.84 15.64 -15.89
CA MET A 24 -2.55 15.43 -16.52
C MET A 24 -2.37 16.27 -17.81
N GLN A 25 -3.43 16.55 -18.58
CA GLN A 25 -3.41 17.37 -19.81
C GLN A 25 -3.43 18.87 -19.51
N GLU A 26 -4.20 19.34 -18.54
CA GLU A 26 -4.16 20.73 -18.07
C GLU A 26 -2.77 21.08 -17.52
N TYR A 27 -2.13 20.12 -16.86
CA TYR A 27 -0.73 20.21 -16.45
C TYR A 27 0.27 20.11 -17.62
N THR A 28 -0.09 19.50 -18.75
CA THR A 28 0.75 19.44 -19.96
C THR A 28 0.62 20.73 -20.77
N HIS A 29 -0.54 21.37 -20.75
CA HIS A 29 -0.78 22.67 -21.43
C HIS A 29 -0.03 23.83 -20.77
N ALA A 30 0.15 23.80 -19.43
CA ALA A 30 1.02 24.73 -18.73
C ALA A 30 2.51 24.58 -19.12
N ARG A 31 2.88 23.52 -19.79
CA ARG A 31 4.23 23.24 -20.28
C ARG A 31 4.61 24.06 -21.52
N THR A 32 3.63 24.66 -22.21
CA THR A 32 3.85 25.43 -23.46
C THR A 32 4.01 26.93 -23.20
N ILE A 33 3.87 27.39 -21.96
CA ILE A 33 4.00 28.80 -21.60
C ILE A 33 5.10 28.94 -20.53
N GLY A 34 6.36 28.84 -20.93
CA GLY A 34 7.48 29.14 -20.08
C GLY A 34 8.64 28.12 -20.20
N GLN A 35 9.56 28.44 -21.10
CA GLN A 35 10.82 27.70 -21.31
C GLN A 35 11.90 28.06 -20.27
N ASP A 36 11.55 28.39 -19.04
CA ASP A 36 12.54 28.58 -17.97
C ASP A 36 12.24 27.60 -16.84
N ALA A 37 13.28 26.92 -16.42
CA ALA A 37 13.38 25.85 -15.42
C ALA A 37 12.29 25.91 -14.33
N ALA A 38 11.11 25.40 -14.63
CA ALA A 38 10.08 25.21 -13.61
C ALA A 38 10.50 24.08 -12.69
N PRO A 39 10.45 24.26 -11.36
CA PRO A 39 10.63 23.19 -10.40
C PRO A 39 9.72 22.01 -10.73
N GLY A 40 10.21 20.80 -10.52
CA GLY A 40 9.48 19.57 -10.87
C GLY A 40 8.07 19.57 -10.28
N ARG A 41 7.13 19.04 -11.04
CA ARG A 41 5.73 18.92 -10.57
C ARG A 41 5.64 17.86 -9.50
N HIS A 42 4.98 18.17 -8.40
CA HIS A 42 4.93 17.34 -7.21
C HIS A 42 3.52 16.89 -6.91
N VAL A 43 3.33 15.59 -6.73
CA VAL A 43 2.07 14.98 -6.29
C VAL A 43 2.24 14.41 -4.91
N LEU A 44 1.36 14.80 -3.98
CA LEU A 44 1.30 14.25 -2.64
C LEU A 44 0.33 13.05 -2.62
N VAL A 45 0.78 11.95 -2.06
CA VAL A 45 -0.03 10.76 -1.81
C VAL A 45 -0.07 10.52 -0.31
N VAL A 46 -1.21 10.79 0.31
CA VAL A 46 -1.46 10.49 1.72
C VAL A 46 -2.42 9.34 1.77
N GLY A 47 -2.05 8.25 2.42
CA GLY A 47 -2.93 7.12 2.43
C GLY A 47 -2.60 6.06 3.43
N ASN A 48 -3.62 5.28 3.71
CA ASN A 48 -3.53 4.03 4.40
C ASN A 48 -3.89 2.92 3.42
N SER A 49 -2.99 1.97 3.23
CA SER A 49 -3.10 0.93 2.20
C SER A 49 -4.27 -0.01 2.48
N LEU A 50 -5.29 0.03 1.65
CA LEU A 50 -6.44 -0.85 1.71
C LEU A 50 -6.22 -2.15 0.91
N LEU A 51 -6.71 -3.25 1.46
CA LEU A 51 -7.16 -4.55 0.93
C LEU A 51 -6.49 -5.16 -0.31
N ASP A 52 -6.03 -4.39 -1.28
CA ASP A 52 -5.22 -4.85 -2.39
C ASP A 52 -3.80 -4.33 -2.20
N GLU A 53 -2.83 -5.24 -2.30
CA GLU A 53 -1.40 -4.96 -2.21
C GLU A 53 -1.00 -3.77 -3.09
N GLY A 54 -1.42 -2.55 -2.71
CA GLY A 54 -0.79 -1.44 -3.31
C GLY A 54 -1.58 -0.34 -4.00
N VAL A 55 -2.81 -0.01 -3.61
CA VAL A 55 -3.51 1.10 -4.29
C VAL A 55 -2.77 2.43 -4.13
N ASP A 56 -2.27 2.76 -2.93
CA ASP A 56 -1.51 3.98 -2.71
C ASP A 56 -0.08 3.89 -3.24
N PHE A 57 0.54 2.72 -3.14
CA PHE A 57 1.82 2.44 -3.79
C PHE A 57 1.71 2.50 -5.31
N GLU A 58 0.60 2.03 -5.86
CA GLU A 58 0.33 2.10 -7.28
C GLU A 58 0.16 3.56 -7.75
N ARG A 59 -0.46 4.43 -6.96
CA ARG A 59 -0.59 5.86 -7.25
C ARG A 59 0.76 6.55 -7.25
N LEU A 60 1.59 6.30 -6.23
CA LEU A 60 2.93 6.83 -6.16
C LEU A 60 3.78 6.37 -7.36
N ARG A 61 3.69 5.08 -7.71
CA ARG A 61 4.32 4.50 -8.89
C ARG A 61 3.83 5.16 -10.17
N ARG A 62 2.51 5.34 -10.33
CA ARG A 62 1.88 5.98 -11.48
C ARG A 62 2.30 7.43 -11.64
N SER A 63 2.47 8.16 -10.56
CA SER A 63 2.98 9.53 -10.61
C SER A 63 4.37 9.57 -11.26
N LEU A 64 5.27 8.65 -10.84
CA LEU A 64 6.60 8.55 -11.44
C LEU A 64 6.58 8.11 -12.90
N GLU A 65 5.69 7.18 -13.29
CA GLU A 65 5.49 6.77 -14.70
C GLU A 65 5.01 7.94 -15.56
N SER A 66 4.18 8.79 -14.99
CA SER A 66 3.60 9.96 -15.66
C SER A 66 4.50 11.19 -15.67
N GLY A 67 5.70 11.08 -15.12
CA GLY A 67 6.69 12.16 -15.14
C GLY A 67 6.54 13.20 -14.04
N TYR A 68 5.92 12.83 -12.92
CA TYR A 68 5.84 13.67 -11.72
C TYR A 68 6.83 13.20 -10.67
N ASP A 69 7.34 14.13 -9.88
CA ASP A 69 7.90 13.81 -8.56
C ASP A 69 6.74 13.58 -7.60
N ALA A 70 6.95 12.72 -6.62
CA ALA A 70 5.88 12.33 -5.72
C ALA A 70 6.35 12.26 -4.26
N CYS A 71 5.46 12.59 -3.34
CA CYS A 71 5.67 12.37 -1.92
C CYS A 71 4.58 11.43 -1.39
N GLY A 72 4.99 10.39 -0.69
CA GLY A 72 4.07 9.48 0.01
C GLY A 72 4.27 9.61 1.51
N ALA A 73 3.16 9.64 2.28
CA ALA A 73 3.20 9.69 3.74
C ALA A 73 2.32 8.61 4.34
N ASP A 74 2.80 7.93 5.35
CA ASP A 74 2.04 6.91 6.08
C ASP A 74 2.55 6.81 7.53
N VAL A 75 1.66 6.51 8.45
CA VAL A 75 1.97 6.26 9.86
C VAL A 75 2.55 4.86 10.09
N ALA A 76 2.27 3.92 9.19
CA ALA A 76 2.73 2.55 9.31
C ALA A 76 4.12 2.37 8.69
N PRO A 77 5.16 1.99 9.46
CA PRO A 77 6.52 1.83 8.96
C PRO A 77 6.64 0.77 7.87
N PHE A 78 5.79 -0.27 7.91
CA PHE A 78 5.76 -1.29 6.87
C PHE A 78 5.24 -0.74 5.54
N ASN A 79 4.25 0.15 5.56
CA ASN A 79 3.75 0.82 4.35
C ASN A 79 4.83 1.74 3.76
N CYS A 80 5.54 2.48 4.60
CA CYS A 80 6.68 3.29 4.18
C CYS A 80 7.79 2.44 3.53
N LEU A 81 8.09 1.27 4.10
CA LEU A 81 9.04 0.31 3.49
C LEU A 81 8.55 -0.12 2.09
N LEU A 82 7.28 -0.48 1.95
CA LEU A 82 6.70 -0.86 0.66
C LEU A 82 6.76 0.29 -0.36
N MET A 83 6.44 1.52 0.05
CA MET A 83 6.53 2.69 -0.82
C MET A 83 7.97 2.91 -1.31
N ARG A 84 8.95 2.91 -0.40
CA ARG A 84 10.38 3.06 -0.76
C ARG A 84 10.82 1.99 -1.76
N VAL A 85 10.52 0.72 -1.49
CA VAL A 85 10.95 -0.38 -2.36
C VAL A 85 10.30 -0.31 -3.74
N LYS A 86 9.03 0.06 -3.82
CA LYS A 86 8.29 0.10 -5.09
C LYS A 86 8.60 1.32 -5.96
N THR A 87 9.18 2.37 -5.41
CA THR A 87 9.41 3.65 -6.12
C THR A 87 10.88 3.99 -6.34
N ARG A 88 11.80 3.36 -5.60
CA ARG A 88 13.24 3.56 -5.74
C ARG A 88 13.73 3.10 -7.12
N ALA A 89 14.69 3.83 -7.67
CA ALA A 89 15.48 3.37 -8.80
C ALA A 89 16.57 2.42 -8.31
N TYR A 90 16.73 1.28 -8.98
CA TYR A 90 17.74 0.27 -8.67
C TYR A 90 18.71 0.09 -9.80
N ASN A 91 19.96 -0.26 -9.48
CA ASN A 91 20.83 -0.93 -10.43
C ASN A 91 20.38 -2.40 -10.53
N PRO A 92 19.78 -2.83 -11.65
CA PRO A 92 19.19 -4.17 -11.74
C PRO A 92 20.23 -5.29 -11.66
N PHE A 93 21.50 -5.03 -12.03
CA PHE A 93 22.56 -6.03 -11.97
C PHE A 93 23.01 -6.28 -10.53
N VAL A 94 23.21 -5.20 -9.76
CA VAL A 94 23.58 -5.32 -8.34
C VAL A 94 22.46 -6.00 -7.57
N LEU A 95 21.22 -5.52 -7.73
CA LEU A 95 20.06 -6.12 -7.06
C LEU A 95 19.90 -7.61 -7.41
N GLU A 96 20.03 -7.98 -8.68
CA GLU A 96 19.92 -9.40 -9.09
C GLU A 96 21.02 -10.25 -8.48
N SER A 97 22.26 -9.75 -8.43
CA SER A 97 23.39 -10.44 -7.82
C SER A 97 23.13 -10.70 -6.33
N GLU A 98 22.71 -9.69 -5.58
CA GLU A 98 22.39 -9.83 -4.16
C GLU A 98 21.25 -10.81 -3.89
N LEU A 99 20.18 -10.72 -4.67
CA LEU A 99 19.05 -11.62 -4.55
C LEU A 99 19.39 -13.07 -4.88
N ARG A 100 20.27 -13.29 -5.86
CA ARG A 100 20.78 -14.64 -6.19
C ARG A 100 21.67 -15.20 -5.08
N ASP A 101 22.54 -14.37 -4.51
CA ASP A 101 23.39 -14.79 -3.39
C ASP A 101 22.55 -15.14 -2.16
N ALA A 102 21.57 -14.31 -1.80
CA ALA A 102 20.67 -14.60 -0.69
C ALA A 102 19.92 -15.92 -0.88
N LEU A 103 19.48 -16.25 -2.10
CA LEU A 103 18.87 -17.54 -2.42
C LEU A 103 19.86 -18.69 -2.34
N ALA A 104 21.08 -18.53 -2.84
CA ALA A 104 22.12 -19.56 -2.77
C ALA A 104 22.53 -19.87 -1.32
N ARG A 105 22.57 -18.86 -0.45
CA ARG A 105 22.78 -19.03 1.00
C ARG A 105 21.59 -19.76 1.64
N LEU A 106 20.36 -19.39 1.29
CA LEU A 106 19.16 -20.08 1.76
C LEU A 106 19.12 -21.56 1.31
N ASP A 107 19.54 -21.86 0.10
CA ASP A 107 19.56 -23.25 -0.42
C ASP A 107 20.55 -24.14 0.33
N ARG A 108 21.67 -23.57 0.77
CA ARG A 108 22.66 -24.23 1.61
C ARG A 108 22.30 -24.33 3.09
N PHE A 109 21.23 -23.59 3.50
CA PHE A 109 20.77 -23.63 4.89
C PHE A 109 20.19 -25.02 5.24
N GLU A 110 20.86 -25.69 6.14
CA GLU A 110 20.37 -26.94 6.75
C GLU A 110 19.77 -26.62 8.13
N LEU A 111 18.67 -27.28 8.45
CA LEU A 111 17.97 -27.09 9.71
C LEU A 111 18.78 -27.71 10.87
N VAL A 112 19.71 -26.94 11.40
CA VAL A 112 20.26 -27.21 12.74
C VAL A 112 19.21 -26.74 13.76
N ARG A 113 19.05 -27.48 14.88
CA ARG A 113 18.02 -27.20 15.91
C ARG A 113 17.79 -25.70 16.09
N PRO A 114 16.53 -25.23 16.02
CA PRO A 114 16.26 -23.82 16.10
C PRO A 114 16.71 -23.27 17.45
N SER A 115 17.76 -22.47 17.45
CA SER A 115 18.28 -21.80 18.65
C SER A 115 17.77 -20.35 18.69
N GLY A 116 17.32 -19.91 19.84
CA GLY A 116 16.96 -18.53 20.12
C GLY A 116 15.47 -18.30 20.47
N PRO A 117 15.18 -17.21 21.18
CA PRO A 117 13.83 -16.84 21.57
C PRO A 117 12.99 -16.50 20.34
N ARG A 118 11.84 -17.14 20.20
CA ARG A 118 10.85 -16.82 19.18
C ARG A 118 9.66 -16.12 19.85
N SER A 119 9.15 -15.09 19.19
CA SER A 119 7.91 -14.47 19.67
C SER A 119 6.79 -15.52 19.70
N ARG A 120 5.77 -15.28 20.53
CA ARG A 120 4.59 -16.14 20.58
C ARG A 120 3.93 -16.27 19.22
N PHE A 121 3.84 -15.16 18.48
CA PHE A 121 3.30 -15.14 17.12
C PHE A 121 4.04 -16.10 16.20
N VAL A 122 5.38 -16.05 16.18
CA VAL A 122 6.19 -16.94 15.31
C VAL A 122 5.97 -18.39 15.67
N ARG A 123 5.89 -18.75 16.96
CA ARG A 123 5.62 -20.14 17.40
C ARG A 123 4.25 -20.65 17.00
N ASP A 124 3.24 -19.78 17.07
CA ASP A 124 1.85 -20.15 16.81
C ASP A 124 1.56 -20.24 15.30
N TRP A 125 2.07 -19.30 14.52
CA TRP A 125 1.70 -19.11 13.13
C TRP A 125 2.61 -19.83 12.11
N TYR A 126 3.78 -20.29 12.48
CA TYR A 126 4.70 -20.98 11.56
C TYR A 126 5.03 -22.38 12.04
N ALA A 127 5.22 -23.29 11.06
CA ALA A 127 5.85 -24.56 11.33
C ALA A 127 7.31 -24.36 11.76
N PRO A 128 7.90 -25.25 12.56
CA PRO A 128 9.29 -25.11 13.03
C PRO A 128 10.29 -24.88 11.90
N LYS A 129 10.15 -25.63 10.79
CA LYS A 129 11.01 -25.51 9.60
C LYS A 129 10.80 -24.16 8.91
N ALA A 130 9.53 -23.76 8.67
CA ALA A 130 9.22 -22.47 8.05
C ALA A 130 9.76 -21.30 8.90
N ALA A 131 9.59 -21.35 10.22
CA ALA A 131 10.10 -20.32 11.12
C ALA A 131 11.64 -20.23 11.05
N ALA A 132 12.34 -21.36 11.03
CA ALA A 132 13.80 -21.38 10.94
C ALA A 132 14.30 -20.80 9.61
N GLU A 133 13.67 -21.15 8.49
CA GLU A 133 14.02 -20.62 7.16
C GLU A 133 13.77 -19.10 7.06
N LEU A 134 12.64 -18.59 7.62
CA LEU A 134 12.35 -17.15 7.67
C LEU A 134 13.34 -16.39 8.55
N LEU A 135 13.67 -16.91 9.73
CA LEU A 135 14.63 -16.29 10.64
C LEU A 135 16.05 -16.31 10.10
N PHE A 136 16.45 -17.41 9.43
CA PHE A 136 17.71 -17.47 8.73
C PHE A 136 17.78 -16.39 7.64
N PHE A 137 16.78 -16.34 6.76
CA PHE A 137 16.73 -15.31 5.71
C PHE A 137 16.74 -13.89 6.28
N ARG A 138 16.02 -13.65 7.40
CA ARG A 138 16.08 -12.38 8.12
C ARG A 138 17.51 -12.01 8.52
N GLY A 139 18.27 -12.97 9.05
CA GLY A 139 19.65 -12.76 9.47
C GLY A 139 20.63 -12.42 8.35
N LEU A 140 20.25 -12.67 7.08
CA LEU A 140 21.08 -12.32 5.93
C LEU A 140 20.85 -10.87 5.45
N ILE A 141 19.72 -10.26 5.82
CA ILE A 141 19.24 -9.03 5.16
C ILE A 141 20.25 -7.89 5.24
N ASP A 142 20.86 -7.70 6.39
CA ASP A 142 21.75 -6.57 6.65
C ASP A 142 23.13 -6.73 6.00
N ASP A 143 23.41 -7.87 5.38
CA ASP A 143 24.64 -8.11 4.59
C ASP A 143 24.57 -7.46 3.19
N TYR A 144 23.42 -6.94 2.77
CA TYR A 144 23.16 -6.47 1.42
C TYR A 144 22.82 -4.98 1.34
N GLU A 145 23.27 -4.33 0.27
CA GLU A 145 22.95 -2.92 -0.01
C GLU A 145 21.44 -2.68 -0.14
N HIS A 146 20.75 -3.61 -0.82
CA HIS A 146 19.31 -3.52 -1.04
C HIS A 146 18.49 -4.24 0.04
N ALA A 147 18.89 -4.10 1.30
CA ALA A 147 18.24 -4.70 2.47
C ALA A 147 16.72 -4.51 2.49
N ASP A 148 16.22 -3.34 2.11
CA ASP A 148 14.77 -3.06 2.07
C ASP A 148 14.02 -3.98 1.09
N VAL A 149 14.62 -4.35 -0.03
CA VAL A 149 14.01 -5.30 -0.97
C VAL A 149 13.90 -6.69 -0.35
N LEU A 150 14.95 -7.13 0.34
CA LEU A 150 14.94 -8.42 1.04
C LEU A 150 13.94 -8.43 2.21
N ARG A 151 13.76 -7.30 2.92
CA ARG A 151 12.71 -7.14 3.94
C ARG A 151 11.31 -7.34 3.35
N VAL A 152 11.04 -6.75 2.18
CA VAL A 152 9.77 -6.95 1.48
C VAL A 152 9.60 -8.40 1.01
N VAL A 153 10.64 -9.03 0.48
CA VAL A 153 10.61 -10.45 0.11
C VAL A 153 10.30 -11.32 1.33
N LEU A 154 10.98 -11.07 2.45
CA LEU A 154 10.73 -11.79 3.72
C LEU A 154 9.28 -11.63 4.17
N ALA A 155 8.75 -10.40 4.20
CA ALA A 155 7.38 -10.13 4.62
C ALA A 155 6.35 -10.86 3.73
N ARG A 156 6.52 -10.82 2.40
CA ARG A 156 5.66 -11.54 1.44
C ARG A 156 5.72 -13.06 1.65
N ALA A 157 6.91 -13.60 1.86
CA ALA A 157 7.09 -15.01 2.15
C ALA A 157 6.47 -15.42 3.48
N ALA A 158 6.66 -14.60 4.51
CA ALA A 158 6.08 -14.79 5.83
C ALA A 158 4.56 -14.81 5.79
N ARG A 159 3.92 -13.86 5.07
CA ARG A 159 2.46 -13.85 4.87
C ARG A 159 1.96 -15.19 4.31
N SER A 160 2.66 -15.75 3.31
CA SER A 160 2.25 -16.97 2.63
C SER A 160 2.64 -18.25 3.37
N ALA A 161 3.67 -18.20 4.22
CA ALA A 161 4.16 -19.35 4.98
C ALA A 161 3.40 -19.54 6.31
N ARG A 162 2.49 -18.64 6.69
CA ARG A 162 1.65 -18.81 7.89
C ARG A 162 0.80 -20.07 7.81
N ARG A 163 0.60 -20.70 8.94
CA ARG A 163 -0.37 -21.78 9.13
C ARG A 163 -1.78 -21.24 9.05
N THR A 164 -2.25 -20.97 7.85
CA THR A 164 -3.60 -20.43 7.60
C THR A 164 -4.28 -21.17 6.44
N ALA A 165 -5.60 -21.21 6.45
CA ALA A 165 -6.34 -21.68 5.30
C ALA A 165 -6.11 -20.76 4.09
N HIS A 166 -6.06 -21.31 2.88
CA HIS A 166 -5.84 -20.53 1.66
C HIS A 166 -6.93 -19.45 1.42
N PHE A 167 -8.11 -19.65 2.01
CA PHE A 167 -9.18 -18.69 1.96
C PHE A 167 -9.01 -17.52 2.93
N ASP A 168 -8.28 -17.75 4.05
CA ASP A 168 -8.11 -16.80 5.15
C ASP A 168 -6.74 -16.10 5.13
N LEU A 169 -6.05 -16.12 3.99
CA LEU A 169 -4.69 -15.61 3.91
C LEU A 169 -4.58 -14.13 4.31
N ASP A 170 -5.60 -13.33 4.04
CA ASP A 170 -5.58 -11.90 4.34
C ASP A 170 -5.97 -11.59 5.79
N PHE A 171 -6.93 -12.33 6.34
CA PHE A 171 -7.47 -12.12 7.69
C PHE A 171 -7.53 -13.43 8.47
N PRO A 172 -6.38 -14.06 8.78
CA PRO A 172 -6.37 -15.33 9.49
C PRO A 172 -6.81 -15.12 10.94
N ARG A 173 -7.72 -15.97 11.42
CA ARG A 173 -8.22 -15.90 12.80
C ARG A 173 -7.48 -16.85 13.73
N THR A 174 -7.24 -18.07 13.27
CA THR A 174 -6.60 -19.12 14.05
C THR A 174 -5.59 -19.88 13.21
N PRO A 175 -4.46 -20.32 13.81
CA PRO A 175 -3.49 -21.14 13.11
C PRO A 175 -4.06 -22.49 12.69
N GLN A 176 -3.95 -22.83 11.41
CA GLN A 176 -4.36 -24.11 10.87
C GLN A 176 -3.21 -25.13 11.05
N ARG A 177 -3.41 -26.13 11.89
CA ARG A 177 -2.36 -27.12 12.25
C ARG A 177 -2.59 -28.52 11.70
N THR A 178 -3.79 -28.81 11.22
CA THR A 178 -4.19 -30.10 10.67
C THR A 178 -4.64 -29.95 9.21
N PRO A 179 -4.69 -31.03 8.42
CA PRO A 179 -5.32 -31.01 7.11
C PRO A 179 -6.75 -30.45 7.19
N TYR A 180 -7.17 -29.74 6.15
CA TYR A 180 -8.48 -29.07 6.11
C TYR A 180 -9.03 -29.07 4.69
N TRP A 181 -10.38 -29.10 4.59
CA TRP A 181 -11.06 -28.90 3.31
C TRP A 181 -10.86 -27.46 2.82
N CYS A 182 -10.31 -27.32 1.63
CA CYS A 182 -10.03 -26.03 1.03
C CYS A 182 -11.07 -25.66 -0.03
N HIS A 183 -11.96 -24.73 0.28
CA HIS A 183 -12.99 -24.27 -0.67
C HIS A 183 -12.41 -23.63 -1.92
N LYS A 184 -11.23 -23.00 -1.83
CA LYS A 184 -10.53 -22.42 -2.98
C LYS A 184 -10.04 -23.48 -3.97
N HIS A 185 -9.49 -24.61 -3.46
CA HIS A 185 -8.92 -25.67 -4.28
C HIS A 185 -9.85 -26.86 -4.46
N ARG A 186 -11.01 -26.87 -3.77
CA ARG A 186 -12.01 -27.98 -3.76
C ARG A 186 -11.39 -29.34 -3.45
N ARG A 187 -10.47 -29.37 -2.50
CA ARG A 187 -9.79 -30.60 -2.02
C ARG A 187 -9.26 -30.39 -0.61
N GLU A 188 -8.84 -31.49 0.02
CA GLU A 188 -8.06 -31.43 1.25
C GLU A 188 -6.70 -30.77 0.98
N CYS A 189 -6.37 -29.77 1.77
CA CYS A 189 -5.08 -29.11 1.79
C CYS A 189 -4.40 -29.28 3.14
N ARG A 190 -3.07 -29.28 3.12
CA ARG A 190 -2.24 -29.39 4.33
C ARG A 190 -1.69 -28.01 4.72
N PRO A 191 -1.45 -27.77 6.02
CA PRO A 191 -0.74 -26.61 6.49
C PRO A 191 0.62 -26.45 5.83
N VAL A 192 1.09 -25.22 5.79
CA VAL A 192 2.42 -24.92 5.26
C VAL A 192 3.48 -25.35 6.27
N GLU A 193 4.44 -26.16 5.85
CA GLU A 193 5.53 -26.66 6.69
C GLU A 193 6.88 -25.99 6.41
N GLU A 194 7.07 -25.36 5.24
CA GLU A 194 8.32 -24.72 4.84
C GLU A 194 8.10 -23.36 4.16
N ALA A 195 9.04 -22.43 4.31
CA ALA A 195 8.98 -21.08 3.75
C ALA A 195 9.87 -20.92 2.51
N ARG A 196 10.87 -21.77 2.31
CA ARG A 196 11.88 -21.66 1.24
C ARG A 196 11.28 -21.44 -0.14
N ARG A 197 10.22 -22.18 -0.50
CA ARG A 197 9.53 -22.02 -1.78
C ARG A 197 8.92 -20.62 -1.96
N PHE A 198 8.42 -20.00 -0.89
CA PHE A 198 7.85 -18.67 -0.93
C PHE A 198 8.94 -17.61 -1.00
N LEU A 199 10.03 -17.77 -0.24
CA LEU A 199 11.21 -16.91 -0.33
C LEU A 199 11.75 -16.88 -1.75
N ARG A 200 11.96 -18.06 -2.37
CA ARG A 200 12.41 -18.16 -3.76
C ARG A 200 11.42 -17.52 -4.73
N ARG A 201 10.14 -17.83 -4.62
CA ARG A 201 9.09 -17.29 -5.49
C ARG A 201 9.03 -15.77 -5.42
N TYR A 202 9.00 -15.21 -4.22
CA TYR A 202 8.87 -13.77 -4.06
C TYR A 202 10.14 -12.99 -4.35
N THR A 203 11.30 -13.59 -4.20
CA THR A 203 12.56 -13.02 -4.69
C THR A 203 12.52 -12.84 -6.21
N LEU A 204 12.16 -13.88 -6.95
CA LEU A 204 12.08 -13.83 -8.42
C LEU A 204 10.97 -12.87 -8.89
N ASP A 205 9.78 -12.90 -8.27
CA ASP A 205 8.68 -12.00 -8.60
C ASP A 205 9.04 -10.54 -8.30
N THR A 206 9.69 -10.25 -7.17
CA THR A 206 10.10 -8.89 -6.83
C THR A 206 11.14 -8.35 -7.80
N LEU A 207 12.12 -9.16 -8.18
CA LEU A 207 13.12 -8.80 -9.19
C LEU A 207 12.46 -8.49 -10.54
N ALA A 208 11.51 -9.34 -10.98
CA ALA A 208 10.79 -9.12 -12.24
C ALA A 208 10.01 -7.80 -12.22
N ARG A 209 9.30 -7.51 -11.12
CA ARG A 209 8.53 -6.25 -10.96
C ARG A 209 9.43 -5.01 -10.91
N VAL A 210 10.59 -5.09 -10.26
CA VAL A 210 11.56 -3.99 -10.25
C VAL A 210 12.08 -3.72 -11.66
N LYS A 211 12.42 -4.78 -12.42
CA LYS A 211 12.86 -4.65 -13.83
C LYS A 211 11.77 -4.10 -14.73
N GLU A 212 10.53 -4.52 -14.54
CA GLU A 212 9.37 -3.99 -15.26
C GLU A 212 9.18 -2.49 -15.00
N PHE A 213 9.16 -2.10 -13.73
CA PHE A 213 9.00 -0.70 -13.35
C PHE A 213 10.14 0.19 -13.85
N ALA A 214 11.38 -0.29 -13.83
CA ALA A 214 12.53 0.44 -14.37
C ALA A 214 12.39 0.83 -15.85
N ARG A 215 11.58 0.09 -16.63
CA ARG A 215 11.32 0.37 -18.06
C ARG A 215 10.31 1.51 -18.26
N VAL A 216 9.37 1.65 -17.36
CA VAL A 216 8.24 2.60 -17.48
C VAL A 216 8.41 3.84 -16.60
N ARG A 217 9.27 3.78 -15.60
CA ARG A 217 9.56 4.91 -14.70
C ARG A 217 10.21 6.05 -15.49
N ALA A 218 9.65 7.25 -15.37
CA ALA A 218 10.23 8.43 -15.99
C ALA A 218 11.62 8.74 -15.40
N ARG A 219 12.58 8.99 -16.29
CA ARG A 219 13.95 9.34 -15.87
C ARG A 219 13.95 10.65 -15.09
N ARG A 220 14.85 10.75 -14.11
CA ARG A 220 15.05 11.94 -13.27
C ARG A 220 13.86 12.33 -12.39
N ARG A 221 12.92 11.42 -12.16
CA ARG A 221 11.82 11.62 -11.20
C ARG A 221 12.11 10.86 -9.91
N ALA A 222 11.71 11.46 -8.80
CA ALA A 222 11.93 10.92 -7.46
C ALA A 222 10.63 10.79 -6.67
N ALA A 223 10.63 9.84 -5.72
CA ALA A 223 9.61 9.75 -4.70
C ALA A 223 10.26 9.95 -3.33
N ALA A 224 9.75 10.89 -2.56
CA ALA A 224 10.00 10.98 -1.13
C ALA A 224 8.98 10.10 -0.38
N VAL A 225 9.41 9.48 0.72
CA VAL A 225 8.54 8.68 1.59
C VAL A 225 8.74 9.14 3.03
N LEU A 226 7.71 9.76 3.57
CA LEU A 226 7.67 10.26 4.94
C LEU A 226 6.98 9.25 5.85
N HIS A 227 7.58 8.99 7.01
CA HIS A 227 7.00 8.18 8.05
C HIS A 227 6.57 9.07 9.20
N GLY A 228 5.30 9.06 9.54
CA GLY A 228 4.76 9.84 10.64
C GLY A 228 3.29 10.17 10.49
N ASP A 229 2.79 10.94 11.43
CA ASP A 229 1.41 11.38 11.46
C ASP A 229 1.16 12.51 10.44
N ALA A 230 0.33 12.24 9.46
CA ALA A 230 0.01 13.21 8.41
C ALA A 230 -0.71 14.48 8.91
N ARG A 231 -1.18 14.49 10.16
CA ARG A 231 -1.73 15.69 10.81
C ARG A 231 -0.65 16.72 11.15
N GLU A 232 0.61 16.27 11.34
CA GLU A 232 1.71 17.06 11.87
C GLU A 232 2.96 17.05 10.97
N LEU A 233 3.00 16.17 9.97
CA LEU A 233 4.15 16.04 9.07
C LEU A 233 4.44 17.34 8.32
N ASP A 234 5.69 17.75 8.28
CA ASP A 234 6.17 18.70 7.30
C ASP A 234 6.44 17.97 5.98
N PHE A 235 5.67 18.29 4.96
CA PHE A 235 5.80 17.71 3.63
C PHE A 235 6.97 18.28 2.82
N GLY A 236 7.67 19.30 3.33
CA GLY A 236 8.92 19.84 2.76
C GLY A 236 8.77 20.60 1.44
N GLY A 237 7.56 21.03 1.07
CA GLY A 237 7.36 21.75 -0.18
C GLY A 237 5.91 22.06 -0.54
N ARG A 238 5.72 22.54 -1.76
CA ARG A 238 4.41 22.81 -2.34
C ARG A 238 4.09 21.80 -3.42
N PHE A 239 2.86 21.27 -3.38
CA PHE A 239 2.38 20.24 -4.29
C PHE A 239 1.31 20.78 -5.23
N ASP A 240 1.32 20.27 -6.46
CA ASP A 240 0.35 20.64 -7.50
C ASP A 240 -0.95 19.83 -7.41
N GLY A 241 -1.02 18.85 -6.52
CA GLY A 241 -2.24 18.09 -6.27
C GLY A 241 -2.03 16.93 -5.29
N VAL A 242 -3.13 16.39 -4.82
CA VAL A 242 -3.18 15.24 -3.91
C VAL A 242 -4.06 14.15 -4.49
N VAL A 243 -3.62 12.89 -4.33
CA VAL A 243 -4.45 11.71 -4.57
C VAL A 243 -4.37 10.82 -3.33
N THR A 244 -5.49 10.53 -2.71
CA THR A 244 -5.52 9.76 -1.46
C THR A 244 -6.68 8.78 -1.39
N SER A 245 -6.54 7.76 -0.54
CA SER A 245 -7.59 6.85 -0.11
C SER A 245 -7.46 6.67 1.40
N PRO A 246 -8.09 7.54 2.19
CA PRO A 246 -8.00 7.48 3.64
C PRO A 246 -8.56 6.19 4.22
N PRO A 247 -8.23 5.82 5.47
CA PRO A 247 -8.73 4.61 6.10
C PRO A 247 -10.26 4.63 6.18
N TYR A 248 -10.88 3.45 5.97
CA TYR A 248 -12.34 3.33 6.07
C TYR A 248 -12.73 3.08 7.52
N PRO A 249 -13.63 3.88 8.10
CA PRO A 249 -13.96 3.77 9.52
C PRO A 249 -14.56 2.41 9.86
N GLY A 250 -14.00 1.75 10.87
CA GLY A 250 -14.46 0.48 11.42
C GLY A 250 -14.21 -0.75 10.57
N LEU A 251 -13.41 -0.68 9.50
CA LEU A 251 -13.26 -1.78 8.57
C LEU A 251 -11.99 -2.61 8.76
N ILE A 252 -10.85 -2.02 9.08
CA ILE A 252 -9.55 -2.70 9.03
C ILE A 252 -8.65 -2.25 10.17
N ASP A 253 -8.02 -3.21 10.85
CA ASP A 253 -6.84 -3.04 11.68
C ASP A 253 -5.61 -3.42 10.83
N TYR A 254 -4.90 -2.41 10.36
CA TYR A 254 -3.75 -2.59 9.46
C TYR A 254 -2.56 -3.25 10.14
N HIS A 255 -2.33 -2.95 11.40
CA HIS A 255 -1.25 -3.58 12.17
C HIS A 255 -1.51 -5.08 12.34
N GLU A 256 -2.75 -5.47 12.68
CA GLU A 256 -3.08 -6.89 12.79
C GLU A 256 -3.01 -7.60 11.43
N GLN A 257 -3.45 -6.95 10.35
CA GLN A 257 -3.34 -7.50 9.00
C GLN A 257 -1.88 -7.77 8.60
N HIS A 258 -0.96 -6.87 8.98
CA HIS A 258 0.46 -6.97 8.66
C HIS A 258 1.34 -7.47 9.81
N ARG A 259 0.75 -7.99 10.88
CA ARG A 259 1.46 -8.44 12.07
C ARG A 259 2.64 -9.36 11.76
N TYR A 260 2.54 -10.20 10.73
CA TYR A 260 3.64 -11.04 10.27
C TYR A 260 4.90 -10.24 9.88
N ALA A 261 4.73 -9.04 9.33
CA ALA A 261 5.85 -8.18 8.98
C ALA A 261 6.44 -7.50 10.22
N TYR A 262 5.60 -6.97 11.09
CA TYR A 262 6.05 -6.34 12.35
C TYR A 262 6.84 -7.33 13.20
N GLU A 263 6.32 -8.52 13.41
CA GLU A 263 6.97 -9.57 14.23
C GLU A 263 8.31 -10.08 13.65
N LEU A 264 8.41 -10.21 12.32
CA LEU A 264 9.62 -10.72 11.70
C LEU A 264 10.65 -9.64 11.38
N LEU A 265 10.23 -8.42 11.11
CA LEU A 265 11.14 -7.30 10.82
C LEU A 265 11.52 -6.49 12.07
N GLY A 266 10.82 -6.69 13.19
CA GLY A 266 11.02 -5.92 14.41
C GLY A 266 10.64 -4.45 14.23
N LEU A 267 9.52 -4.19 13.55
CA LEU A 267 9.02 -2.84 13.33
C LEU A 267 8.20 -2.39 14.53
N ASP A 268 8.31 -1.11 14.87
CA ASP A 268 7.51 -0.50 15.92
C ASP A 268 6.05 -0.35 15.48
N GLU A 269 5.13 -0.64 16.39
CA GLU A 269 3.70 -0.44 16.16
C GLU A 269 3.34 1.02 16.46
N CYS A 270 2.58 1.64 15.54
CA CYS A 270 2.06 3.00 15.68
C CYS A 270 0.53 2.99 15.73
N ARG A 271 -0.05 2.01 16.43
CA ARG A 271 -1.51 1.79 16.47
C ARG A 271 -2.29 2.97 17.05
N GLU A 272 -1.69 3.72 17.95
CA GLU A 272 -2.29 4.91 18.58
C GLU A 272 -2.51 6.05 17.59
N LEU A 273 -1.72 6.11 16.52
CA LEU A 273 -1.82 7.13 15.49
C LEU A 273 -2.82 6.78 14.36
N GLU A 274 -3.27 5.51 14.31
CA GLU A 274 -4.22 5.08 13.29
C GLU A 274 -5.61 5.69 13.48
N LEU A 275 -6.13 6.28 12.41
CA LEU A 275 -7.50 6.79 12.35
C LEU A 275 -8.48 5.69 11.86
N GLY A 276 -9.74 5.80 12.28
CA GLY A 276 -10.82 4.92 11.80
C GLY A 276 -11.05 3.67 12.65
N LYS A 277 -10.49 3.56 13.84
CA LYS A 277 -10.78 2.47 14.77
C LYS A 277 -12.18 2.62 15.36
N GLY A 278 -12.97 1.53 15.25
CA GLY A 278 -14.31 1.46 15.82
C GLY A 278 -15.40 2.12 14.97
N SER A 279 -16.65 1.92 15.41
CA SER A 279 -17.85 2.41 14.72
C SER A 279 -18.85 3.10 15.65
N SER A 280 -18.47 3.35 16.90
CA SER A 280 -19.27 4.13 17.85
C SER A 280 -19.39 5.58 17.39
N ARG A 281 -20.38 6.30 17.92
CA ARG A 281 -20.59 7.72 17.60
C ARG A 281 -19.34 8.57 17.93
N THR A 282 -18.71 8.31 19.07
CA THR A 282 -17.47 8.96 19.48
C THR A 282 -16.31 8.63 18.55
N ALA A 283 -16.15 7.35 18.17
CA ALA A 283 -15.10 6.94 17.24
C ALA A 283 -15.26 7.59 15.85
N LEU A 284 -16.50 7.73 15.37
CA LEU A 284 -16.77 8.42 14.10
C LEU A 284 -16.48 9.91 14.19
N ARG A 285 -16.80 10.56 15.31
CA ARG A 285 -16.46 11.98 15.51
C ARG A 285 -14.95 12.18 15.51
N SER A 286 -14.20 11.38 16.27
CA SER A 286 -12.74 11.42 16.27
C SER A 286 -12.15 11.13 14.89
N TYR A 287 -12.78 10.26 14.09
CA TYR A 287 -12.39 10.00 12.71
C TYR A 287 -12.57 11.25 11.84
N VAL A 288 -13.73 11.90 11.89
CA VAL A 288 -14.03 13.12 11.13
C VAL A 288 -13.01 14.22 11.46
N GLU A 289 -12.81 14.48 12.75
CA GLU A 289 -11.85 15.49 13.21
C GLU A 289 -10.40 15.14 12.81
N GLY A 290 -10.01 13.88 12.95
CA GLY A 290 -8.67 13.41 12.59
C GLY A 290 -8.38 13.52 11.10
N ILE A 291 -9.31 13.09 10.24
CA ILE A 291 -9.13 13.18 8.78
C ILE A 291 -9.21 14.64 8.31
N ALA A 292 -10.07 15.46 8.92
CA ALA A 292 -10.10 16.89 8.63
C ALA A 292 -8.76 17.58 8.98
N ALA A 293 -8.14 17.21 10.10
CA ALA A 293 -6.82 17.71 10.47
C ALA A 293 -5.73 17.29 9.47
N VAL A 294 -5.77 16.03 8.98
CA VAL A 294 -4.86 15.59 7.90
C VAL A 294 -5.04 16.46 6.66
N PHE A 295 -6.27 16.67 6.20
CA PHE A 295 -6.52 17.48 5.00
C PHE A 295 -6.19 18.96 5.21
N ALA A 296 -6.37 19.50 6.40
CA ALA A 296 -5.97 20.87 6.74
C ALA A 296 -4.44 21.04 6.64
N ASN A 297 -3.67 20.10 7.17
CA ASN A 297 -2.21 20.07 7.04
C ASN A 297 -1.77 19.92 5.57
N VAL A 298 -2.37 18.97 4.86
CA VAL A 298 -2.13 18.75 3.43
C VAL A 298 -2.43 20.03 2.62
N ARG A 299 -3.55 20.72 2.89
CA ARG A 299 -3.89 21.99 2.23
C ARG A 299 -2.79 23.02 2.39
N GLY A 300 -2.18 23.11 3.57
CA GLY A 300 -1.04 24.01 3.82
C GLY A 300 0.16 23.77 2.92
N ALA A 301 0.30 22.54 2.41
CA ALA A 301 1.37 22.12 1.49
C ALA A 301 0.96 22.16 0.00
N LEU A 302 -0.23 22.65 -0.34
CA LEU A 302 -0.70 22.74 -1.72
C LEU A 302 -0.46 24.09 -2.34
N GLN A 303 -0.33 24.11 -3.67
CA GLN A 303 -0.45 25.33 -4.45
C GLN A 303 -1.90 25.85 -4.40
N PRO A 304 -2.12 27.17 -4.51
CA PRO A 304 -3.47 27.72 -4.62
C PRO A 304 -4.25 27.06 -5.78
N GLY A 305 -5.50 26.70 -5.54
CA GLY A 305 -6.35 26.04 -6.54
C GLY A 305 -5.97 24.59 -6.87
N ALA A 306 -5.00 23.98 -6.17
CA ALA A 306 -4.58 22.62 -6.43
C ALA A 306 -5.68 21.59 -6.14
N PRO A 307 -5.87 20.59 -7.00
CA PRO A 307 -6.89 19.56 -6.82
C PRO A 307 -6.52 18.55 -5.74
N VAL A 308 -7.54 18.11 -5.00
CA VAL A 308 -7.48 17.02 -4.01
C VAL A 308 -8.45 15.92 -4.43
N VAL A 309 -7.94 14.77 -4.79
CA VAL A 309 -8.74 13.61 -5.21
C VAL A 309 -8.77 12.58 -4.10
N VAL A 310 -9.97 12.31 -3.57
CA VAL A 310 -10.20 11.34 -2.51
C VAL A 310 -11.01 10.17 -3.05
N VAL A 311 -10.49 8.95 -2.87
CA VAL A 311 -11.20 7.71 -3.23
C VAL A 311 -11.59 6.99 -1.95
N ILE A 312 -12.91 6.85 -1.72
CA ILE A 312 -13.43 6.34 -0.46
C ILE A 312 -14.78 5.62 -0.63
N ASN A 313 -15.10 4.68 0.25
CA ASN A 313 -16.45 4.16 0.41
C ASN A 313 -17.18 4.96 1.52
N ASP A 314 -17.72 6.11 1.16
CA ASP A 314 -18.39 7.02 2.10
C ASP A 314 -19.89 6.72 2.24
N ARG A 315 -20.23 5.57 2.83
CA ARG A 315 -21.63 5.19 3.07
C ARG A 315 -22.34 6.05 4.11
N ARG A 316 -21.59 6.81 4.89
CA ARG A 316 -22.11 7.60 6.01
C ARG A 316 -22.14 9.08 5.73
N GLU A 317 -21.78 9.48 4.50
CA GLU A 317 -21.72 10.88 4.06
C GLU A 317 -20.88 11.77 5.00
N LEU A 318 -19.69 11.25 5.42
CA LEU A 318 -18.80 11.97 6.35
C LEU A 318 -17.90 12.97 5.63
N TYR A 319 -17.60 12.72 4.36
CA TYR A 319 -16.59 13.50 3.65
C TYR A 319 -16.99 14.91 3.27
N PRO A 320 -18.27 15.26 3.00
CA PRO A 320 -18.64 16.66 2.85
C PRO A 320 -18.25 17.50 4.08
N GLU A 321 -18.57 17.04 5.31
CA GLU A 321 -18.19 17.70 6.56
C GLU A 321 -16.66 17.75 6.74
N ILE A 322 -15.96 16.65 6.46
CA ILE A 322 -14.49 16.56 6.57
C ILE A 322 -13.80 17.58 5.67
N LEU A 323 -14.23 17.70 4.41
CA LEU A 323 -13.64 18.62 3.45
C LEU A 323 -13.92 20.08 3.83
N GLU A 324 -15.14 20.37 4.29
CA GLU A 324 -15.51 21.71 4.80
C GLU A 324 -14.65 22.11 6.01
N LEU A 325 -14.52 21.22 7.02
CA LEU A 325 -13.66 21.44 8.19
C LEU A 325 -12.18 21.64 7.81
N ALA A 326 -11.72 20.99 6.77
CA ALA A 326 -10.37 21.16 6.25
C ALA A 326 -10.20 22.44 5.40
N GLY A 327 -11.29 23.17 5.10
CA GLY A 327 -11.29 24.33 4.22
C GLY A 327 -11.00 23.98 2.75
N LEU A 328 -11.47 22.82 2.31
CA LEU A 328 -11.41 22.36 0.92
C LEU A 328 -12.80 22.47 0.29
N GLN A 329 -12.87 22.93 -0.95
CA GLN A 329 -14.12 23.04 -1.67
C GLN A 329 -14.38 21.79 -2.48
N LEU A 330 -15.44 21.04 -2.16
CA LEU A 330 -15.89 19.90 -2.96
C LEU A 330 -16.51 20.40 -4.27
N GLU A 331 -15.95 19.99 -5.42
CA GLU A 331 -16.44 20.40 -6.75
C GLU A 331 -17.25 19.28 -7.41
N GLU A 332 -16.74 18.02 -7.35
CA GLU A 332 -17.33 16.93 -8.08
C GLU A 332 -17.32 15.66 -7.23
N ARG A 333 -18.35 14.84 -7.40
CA ARG A 333 -18.46 13.51 -6.82
C ARG A 333 -18.84 12.52 -7.89
N TYR A 334 -18.02 11.47 -8.05
CA TYR A 334 -18.29 10.35 -8.93
C TYR A 334 -18.46 9.09 -8.10
N ARG A 335 -19.28 8.15 -8.57
CA ARG A 335 -19.45 6.85 -7.95
C ARG A 335 -19.03 5.76 -8.91
N ARG A 336 -18.17 4.85 -8.47
CA ARG A 336 -17.75 3.70 -9.25
C ARG A 336 -18.14 2.39 -8.59
N HIS A 337 -18.60 1.44 -9.40
CA HIS A 337 -18.76 0.06 -8.97
C HIS A 337 -17.40 -0.65 -8.98
N VAL A 338 -17.05 -1.29 -7.87
CA VAL A 338 -15.80 -2.03 -7.74
C VAL A 338 -16.10 -3.52 -7.84
N ASN A 339 -15.65 -4.14 -8.93
CA ASN A 339 -15.73 -5.58 -9.09
C ASN A 339 -14.84 -6.29 -8.10
N ARG A 340 -15.43 -7.15 -7.28
CA ARG A 340 -14.70 -7.92 -6.27
C ARG A 340 -14.05 -9.14 -6.86
N ARG A 341 -12.73 -9.17 -6.80
CA ARG A 341 -11.95 -10.40 -6.97
C ARG A 341 -11.70 -11.14 -5.64
N THR A 342 -12.01 -10.55 -4.50
CA THR A 342 -11.76 -11.11 -3.16
C THR A 342 -13.08 -11.46 -2.47
N GLY A 343 -13.44 -12.71 -2.53
CA GLY A 343 -14.74 -13.35 -2.37
C GLY A 343 -15.31 -13.47 -0.97
N ARG A 344 -15.24 -12.52 -0.04
CA ARG A 344 -15.89 -12.68 1.28
C ARG A 344 -17.16 -11.89 1.53
N ARG A 345 -17.56 -10.99 0.64
CA ARG A 345 -18.80 -10.22 0.85
C ARG A 345 -19.76 -10.44 -0.32
N ALA A 346 -20.88 -11.04 -0.05
CA ALA A 346 -22.02 -11.02 -0.96
C ALA A 346 -22.56 -9.59 -1.00
N GLY A 347 -22.52 -8.92 -2.15
CA GLY A 347 -23.09 -7.60 -2.34
C GLY A 347 -22.22 -6.68 -3.19
N GLU A 348 -22.86 -5.74 -3.83
CA GLU A 348 -22.23 -4.70 -4.62
C GLU A 348 -21.38 -3.78 -3.73
N PHE A 349 -20.22 -3.40 -4.21
CA PHE A 349 -19.34 -2.46 -3.53
C PHE A 349 -19.09 -1.25 -4.43
N PHE A 350 -19.36 -0.08 -3.89
CA PHE A 350 -19.13 1.18 -4.58
C PHE A 350 -18.10 2.00 -3.84
N GLU A 351 -17.32 2.76 -4.59
CA GLU A 351 -16.45 3.80 -4.06
C GLU A 351 -16.85 5.14 -4.67
N ASP A 352 -16.77 6.16 -3.86
CA ASP A 352 -16.90 7.55 -4.31
C ASP A 352 -15.51 8.08 -4.66
N VAL A 353 -15.44 8.87 -5.72
CA VAL A 353 -14.26 9.66 -6.09
C VAL A 353 -14.67 11.11 -5.93
N LEU A 354 -14.14 11.74 -4.90
CA LEU A 354 -14.40 13.13 -4.58
C LEU A 354 -13.27 13.97 -5.18
N VAL A 355 -13.63 15.05 -5.85
CA VAL A 355 -12.70 16.06 -6.35
C VAL A 355 -12.95 17.35 -5.59
N ALA A 356 -11.98 17.76 -4.84
CA ALA A 356 -12.01 19.01 -4.09
C ALA A 356 -10.84 19.90 -4.49
N ARG A 357 -10.89 21.19 -4.12
CA ARG A 357 -9.79 22.14 -4.35
C ARG A 357 -9.37 22.86 -3.10
N ALA A 358 -8.06 23.18 -3.06
CA ALA A 358 -7.55 24.18 -2.15
C ALA A 358 -8.06 25.58 -2.57
N PRO A 359 -8.34 26.48 -1.63
CA PRO A 359 -8.69 27.85 -1.94
C PRO A 359 -7.62 28.53 -2.81
N SER A 360 -8.06 29.50 -3.64
CA SER A 360 -7.20 30.31 -4.51
C SER A 360 -6.29 31.23 -3.71
#